data_88e624df00cb1f1ba2aee8911f902aeb
#
_entry.id   88e624df00cb1f1ba2aee8911f902aeb
#
_cell.length_a   1.000
_cell.length_b   1.000
_cell.length_c   1.000
_cell.angle_alpha   90.00
_cell.angle_beta   90.00
_cell.angle_gamma   90.00
#
_symmetry.space_group_name_H-M   'P 1'
#
loop_
_entity.id
_entity.type
_entity.pdbx_description
1 polymer ?
#
loop_
_entity_poly.entity_id
_entity_poly.type
_entity_poly.pdbx_seq_one_letter_code
_entity_poly.pdbx_strand_id
1 'polypeptide(L)'
;LNDLPVKKDVYFQLSVIYDAMMDCDKELFFFQRFIQVKDSLFDIESKRILEDVNAQYETEKKENQISLLNKEKELDSIIRNSLIAGFALLLILAFVLLRSYRQKQSANLLLTSQNAVIESERKKSDDLLLNILPFETAQELKETGTSQARHFDSVTMIFTDFKGFTQLSEKLSPTDLVAEIDYCFKAFDEIADKYHIEKIKTIGDSYMAACGLPIPRDGHAADSINAALEIRDFMRDLKQQREKEGKHFFEIRIGIHTGPVVAGIVGTKKFAYDVWGDTVNTASRMESSGEPGKVNISQATFEIVKDKFSFEARGMIQAKNKGPVNMYFVERLA
;
A
#
# COMPACT_ATOMS: atom_id res chain seq x y z
N LEU A 1 4.03 13.34 -43.15
CA LEU A 1 4.35 12.50 -41.97
C LEU A 1 4.05 11.00 -42.18
N ASN A 2 4.24 10.50 -43.40
CA ASN A 2 4.10 9.07 -43.69
C ASN A 2 5.43 8.40 -44.03
N ASP A 3 6.52 8.95 -43.52
CA ASP A 3 7.87 8.46 -43.78
C ASP A 3 8.13 7.22 -42.88
N LEU A 4 7.95 6.04 -43.45
CA LEU A 4 8.16 4.75 -42.75
C LEU A 4 9.58 4.62 -42.19
N PRO A 5 10.65 5.06 -42.87
CA PRO A 5 12.00 5.09 -42.32
C PRO A 5 12.11 5.89 -41.03
N VAL A 6 11.53 7.09 -40.97
CA VAL A 6 11.53 7.92 -39.76
C VAL A 6 10.76 7.26 -38.60
N LYS A 7 9.61 6.64 -38.87
CA LYS A 7 8.86 5.89 -37.86
C LYS A 7 9.64 4.72 -37.31
N LYS A 8 10.34 3.97 -38.12
CA LYS A 8 11.21 2.87 -37.72
C LYS A 8 12.25 3.36 -36.70
N ASP A 9 12.94 4.45 -37.04
CA ASP A 9 14.02 4.99 -36.18
C ASP A 9 13.47 5.56 -34.87
N VAL A 10 12.32 6.22 -34.91
CA VAL A 10 11.64 6.71 -33.69
C VAL A 10 11.23 5.53 -32.75
N TYR A 11 10.64 4.46 -33.29
CA TYR A 11 10.24 3.33 -32.47
C TYR A 11 11.43 2.59 -31.87
N PHE A 12 12.54 2.50 -32.63
CA PHE A 12 13.78 1.95 -32.10
C PHE A 12 14.34 2.81 -30.95
N GLN A 13 14.40 4.14 -31.13
CA GLN A 13 14.87 5.06 -30.09
C GLN A 13 13.99 4.98 -28.82
N LEU A 14 12.69 4.89 -28.97
CA LEU A 14 11.77 4.76 -27.84
C LEU A 14 11.95 3.43 -27.10
N SER A 15 12.17 2.32 -27.81
CA SER A 15 12.42 1.04 -27.13
C SER A 15 13.70 1.09 -26.29
N VAL A 16 14.77 1.69 -26.80
CA VAL A 16 16.04 1.88 -26.06
C VAL A 16 15.87 2.79 -24.84
N ILE A 17 15.06 3.86 -24.97
CA ILE A 17 14.79 4.77 -23.85
C ILE A 17 14.02 4.02 -22.72
N TYR A 18 13.02 3.22 -23.07
CA TYR A 18 12.23 2.49 -22.07
C TYR A 18 12.98 1.30 -21.46
N ASP A 19 13.90 0.66 -22.20
CA ASP A 19 14.88 -0.29 -21.64
C ASP A 19 15.73 0.38 -20.55
N ALA A 20 16.31 1.56 -20.85
CA ALA A 20 17.07 2.34 -19.87
C ALA A 20 16.25 2.81 -18.65
N MET A 21 14.94 2.91 -18.79
CA MET A 21 14.01 3.24 -17.70
C MET A 21 13.50 2.01 -16.95
N MET A 22 13.91 0.80 -17.31
CA MET A 22 13.45 -0.49 -16.77
C MET A 22 11.92 -0.70 -16.86
N ASP A 23 11.27 -0.07 -17.83
CA ASP A 23 9.85 -0.24 -18.13
C ASP A 23 9.68 -1.29 -19.24
N CYS A 24 9.81 -2.57 -18.89
CA CYS A 24 9.81 -3.70 -19.82
C CYS A 24 8.54 -3.80 -20.68
N ASP A 25 7.40 -3.35 -20.19
CA ASP A 25 6.13 -3.41 -20.94
C ASP A 25 6.13 -2.42 -22.11
N LYS A 26 6.63 -1.22 -21.91
CA LYS A 26 6.74 -0.20 -22.96
C LYS A 26 7.90 -0.46 -23.91
N GLU A 27 9.02 -0.94 -23.41
CA GLU A 27 10.13 -1.39 -24.23
C GLU A 27 9.65 -2.43 -25.25
N LEU A 28 9.00 -3.52 -24.77
CA LEU A 28 8.48 -4.58 -25.62
C LEU A 28 7.46 -4.05 -26.64
N PHE A 29 6.58 -3.16 -26.24
CA PHE A 29 5.60 -2.53 -27.11
C PHE A 29 6.26 -1.75 -28.27
N PHE A 30 7.26 -0.91 -27.97
CA PHE A 30 7.93 -0.10 -29.00
C PHE A 30 8.86 -0.95 -29.87
N PHE A 31 9.49 -1.96 -29.31
CA PHE A 31 10.29 -2.92 -30.06
C PHE A 31 9.43 -3.74 -31.06
N GLN A 32 8.26 -4.20 -30.67
CA GLN A 32 7.32 -4.84 -31.60
C GLN A 32 6.87 -3.90 -32.73
N ARG A 33 6.64 -2.63 -32.44
CA ARG A 33 6.31 -1.61 -33.44
C ARG A 33 7.47 -1.34 -34.41
N PHE A 34 8.68 -1.30 -33.89
CA PHE A 34 9.89 -1.20 -34.72
C PHE A 34 9.97 -2.36 -35.72
N ILE A 35 9.80 -3.61 -35.28
CA ILE A 35 9.84 -4.79 -36.16
C ILE A 35 8.77 -4.72 -37.26
N GLN A 36 7.54 -4.36 -36.90
CA GLN A 36 6.45 -4.22 -37.88
C GLN A 36 6.75 -3.19 -39.00
N VAL A 37 7.32 -2.05 -38.61
CA VAL A 37 7.68 -0.99 -39.58
C VAL A 37 8.89 -1.40 -40.45
N LYS A 38 9.88 -2.06 -39.86
CA LYS A 38 11.04 -2.60 -40.55
C LYS A 38 10.62 -3.63 -41.62
N ASP A 39 9.73 -4.55 -41.29
CA ASP A 39 9.24 -5.58 -42.23
C ASP A 39 8.43 -4.92 -43.39
N SER A 40 7.61 -3.91 -43.08
CA SER A 40 6.88 -3.15 -44.10
C SER A 40 7.80 -2.37 -45.04
N LEU A 41 8.93 -1.84 -44.56
CA LEU A 41 9.94 -1.17 -45.40
C LEU A 41 10.67 -2.15 -46.32
N PHE A 42 11.01 -3.32 -45.80
CA PHE A 42 11.65 -4.36 -46.61
C PHE A 42 10.75 -4.85 -47.74
N ASP A 43 9.43 -4.99 -47.47
CA ASP A 43 8.45 -5.35 -48.51
C ASP A 43 8.31 -4.26 -49.61
N ILE A 44 8.36 -2.97 -49.26
CA ILE A 44 8.27 -1.85 -50.21
C ILE A 44 9.51 -1.80 -51.09
N GLU A 45 10.70 -1.96 -50.52
CA GLU A 45 11.96 -1.92 -51.26
C GLU A 45 12.09 -3.12 -52.20
N SER A 46 11.69 -4.32 -51.75
CA SER A 46 11.60 -5.53 -52.56
C SER A 46 10.60 -5.38 -53.73
N LYS A 47 9.46 -4.72 -53.49
CA LYS A 47 8.48 -4.40 -54.55
C LYS A 47 9.06 -3.47 -55.59
N ARG A 48 9.79 -2.46 -55.18
CA ARG A 48 10.41 -1.46 -56.10
C ARG A 48 11.44 -2.12 -57.01
N ILE A 49 12.28 -2.98 -56.46
CA ILE A 49 13.26 -3.76 -57.22
C ILE A 49 12.54 -4.69 -58.21
N LEU A 50 11.44 -5.31 -57.78
CA LEU A 50 10.65 -6.21 -58.63
C LEU A 50 9.96 -5.45 -59.78
N GLU A 51 9.47 -4.22 -59.53
CA GLU A 51 8.88 -3.34 -60.54
C GLU A 51 9.92 -2.87 -61.55
N ASP A 52 11.14 -2.54 -61.15
CA ASP A 52 12.25 -2.16 -62.04
C ASP A 52 12.69 -3.32 -62.91
N VAL A 53 12.82 -4.54 -62.33
CA VAL A 53 13.15 -5.75 -63.10
C VAL A 53 12.01 -6.12 -64.06
N ASN A 54 10.76 -5.99 -63.62
CA ASN A 54 9.62 -6.23 -64.53
C ASN A 54 9.55 -5.17 -65.68
N ALA A 55 9.88 -3.90 -65.42
CA ALA A 55 9.89 -2.85 -66.41
C ALA A 55 10.99 -3.08 -67.48
N GLN A 56 12.17 -3.54 -67.03
CA GLN A 56 13.24 -3.95 -67.97
C GLN A 56 12.83 -5.17 -68.82
N TYR A 57 12.23 -6.18 -68.18
CA TYR A 57 11.75 -7.34 -68.88
C TYR A 57 10.62 -7.06 -69.87
N GLU A 58 9.70 -6.15 -69.56
CA GLU A 58 8.66 -5.70 -70.50
C GLU A 58 9.22 -4.85 -71.68
N THR A 59 10.28 -4.09 -71.43
CA THR A 59 10.94 -3.31 -72.48
C THR A 59 11.63 -4.23 -73.50
N GLU A 60 12.35 -5.20 -73.02
CA GLU A 60 13.01 -6.22 -73.81
C GLU A 60 12.00 -7.11 -74.60
N LYS A 61 10.86 -7.36 -73.96
CA LYS A 61 9.77 -8.13 -74.57
C LYS A 61 9.02 -7.36 -75.62
N LYS A 62 8.89 -6.01 -75.55
CA LYS A 62 8.31 -5.18 -76.54
C LYS A 62 9.19 -5.13 -77.81
N GLU A 63 10.50 -5.17 -77.71
CA GLU A 63 11.41 -5.26 -78.89
C GLU A 63 11.30 -6.60 -79.63
N ASN A 64 10.99 -7.68 -78.90
CA ASN A 64 10.77 -9.00 -79.51
C ASN A 64 9.34 -9.24 -80.03
N GLN A 65 8.38 -8.34 -79.68
CA GLN A 65 6.96 -8.52 -80.03
C GLN A 65 6.60 -8.22 -81.49
N ILE A 66 7.45 -7.64 -82.32
CA ILE A 66 7.16 -7.30 -83.75
C ILE A 66 6.95 -8.58 -84.62
N SER A 67 7.30 -9.77 -84.09
CA SER A 67 7.19 -11.03 -84.86
C SER A 67 6.08 -11.98 -84.44
N LEU A 68 5.23 -11.63 -83.42
CA LEU A 68 4.33 -12.62 -82.84
C LEU A 68 2.89 -12.10 -82.56
N LEU A 69 2.26 -11.49 -83.52
CA LEU A 69 0.86 -10.96 -83.50
C LEU A 69 -0.20 -12.06 -83.13
N ASN A 70 0.14 -13.32 -83.25
CA ASN A 70 -0.80 -14.44 -82.88
C ASN A 70 -0.75 -14.92 -81.42
N LYS A 71 0.23 -14.44 -80.61
CA LYS A 71 0.30 -14.79 -79.16
C LYS A 71 -0.25 -13.70 -78.25
N GLU A 72 -0.64 -12.54 -78.79
CA GLU A 72 -1.12 -11.40 -77.99
C GLU A 72 -2.34 -11.72 -77.17
N LYS A 73 -3.31 -12.48 -77.69
CA LYS A 73 -4.55 -12.86 -76.98
C LYS A 73 -4.32 -13.83 -75.84
N GLU A 74 -3.36 -14.73 -75.93
CA GLU A 74 -3.01 -15.63 -74.84
C GLU A 74 -2.27 -14.93 -73.74
N LEU A 75 -1.35 -14.01 -74.10
CA LEU A 75 -0.60 -13.19 -73.13
C LEU A 75 -1.49 -12.23 -72.34
N ASP A 76 -2.44 -11.58 -72.99
CA ASP A 76 -3.41 -10.72 -72.33
C ASP A 76 -4.30 -11.46 -71.30
N SER A 77 -4.69 -12.69 -71.63
CA SER A 77 -5.45 -13.53 -70.72
C SER A 77 -4.66 -13.97 -69.47
N ILE A 78 -3.35 -14.28 -69.71
CA ILE A 78 -2.44 -14.64 -68.61
C ILE A 78 -2.14 -13.44 -67.69
N ILE A 79 -1.89 -12.26 -68.28
CA ILE A 79 -1.63 -11.03 -67.57
C ILE A 79 -2.87 -10.63 -66.74
N ARG A 80 -4.06 -10.64 -67.35
CA ARG A 80 -5.34 -10.33 -66.67
C ARG A 80 -5.61 -11.31 -65.51
N ASN A 81 -5.40 -12.61 -65.75
CA ASN A 81 -5.63 -13.57 -64.70
C ASN A 81 -4.57 -13.48 -63.56
N SER A 82 -3.32 -13.16 -63.90
CA SER A 82 -2.28 -12.91 -62.91
C SER A 82 -2.54 -11.61 -62.09
N LEU A 83 -3.06 -10.55 -62.70
CA LEU A 83 -3.47 -9.34 -62.02
C LEU A 83 -4.67 -9.57 -61.08
N ILE A 84 -5.65 -10.36 -61.52
CA ILE A 84 -6.80 -10.75 -60.71
C ILE A 84 -6.35 -11.60 -59.51
N ALA A 85 -5.46 -12.56 -59.75
CA ALA A 85 -4.88 -13.40 -58.68
C ALA A 85 -4.03 -12.54 -57.70
N GLY A 86 -3.22 -11.62 -58.22
CA GLY A 86 -2.42 -10.69 -57.39
C GLY A 86 -3.29 -9.77 -56.51
N PHE A 87 -4.36 -9.23 -57.14
CA PHE A 87 -5.32 -8.41 -56.38
C PHE A 87 -6.09 -9.19 -55.31
N ALA A 88 -6.51 -10.42 -55.61
CA ALA A 88 -7.13 -11.31 -54.66
C ALA A 88 -6.19 -11.63 -53.48
N LEU A 89 -4.89 -11.86 -53.74
CA LEU A 89 -3.88 -12.07 -52.71
C LEU A 89 -3.68 -10.82 -51.83
N LEU A 90 -3.66 -9.64 -52.42
CA LEU A 90 -3.58 -8.38 -51.66
C LEU A 90 -4.80 -8.16 -50.76
N LEU A 91 -6.00 -8.47 -51.23
CA LEU A 91 -7.21 -8.38 -50.42
C LEU A 91 -7.19 -9.36 -49.25
N ILE A 92 -6.71 -10.59 -49.48
CA ILE A 92 -6.55 -11.57 -48.41
C ILE A 92 -5.52 -11.09 -47.39
N LEU A 93 -4.40 -10.57 -47.84
CA LEU A 93 -3.36 -10.02 -46.94
C LEU A 93 -3.88 -8.84 -46.11
N ALA A 94 -4.57 -7.90 -46.78
CA ALA A 94 -5.20 -6.76 -46.10
C ALA A 94 -6.24 -7.23 -45.08
N PHE A 95 -7.05 -8.22 -45.38
CA PHE A 95 -8.03 -8.79 -44.47
C PHE A 95 -7.35 -9.45 -43.24
N VAL A 96 -6.29 -10.22 -43.47
CA VAL A 96 -5.53 -10.86 -42.39
C VAL A 96 -4.87 -9.81 -41.47
N LEU A 97 -4.28 -8.78 -42.06
CA LEU A 97 -3.65 -7.67 -41.33
C LEU A 97 -4.67 -6.90 -40.50
N LEU A 98 -5.82 -6.56 -41.09
CA LEU A 98 -6.91 -5.86 -40.38
C LEU A 98 -7.48 -6.71 -39.23
N ARG A 99 -7.64 -8.01 -39.48
CA ARG A 99 -8.08 -8.94 -38.42
C ARG A 99 -7.07 -9.06 -37.30
N SER A 100 -5.78 -9.20 -37.63
CA SER A 100 -4.69 -9.26 -36.65
C SER A 100 -4.58 -7.97 -35.84
N TYR A 101 -4.72 -6.80 -36.50
CA TYR A 101 -4.69 -5.51 -35.85
C TYR A 101 -5.85 -5.35 -34.84
N ARG A 102 -7.07 -5.71 -35.28
CA ARG A 102 -8.25 -5.65 -34.38
C ARG A 102 -8.11 -6.60 -33.17
N GLN A 103 -7.58 -7.80 -33.39
CA GLN A 103 -7.31 -8.75 -32.29
C GLN A 103 -6.27 -8.19 -31.29
N LYS A 104 -5.17 -7.60 -31.78
CA LYS A 104 -4.16 -6.97 -30.92
C LYS A 104 -4.74 -5.80 -30.13
N GLN A 105 -5.54 -4.97 -30.76
CA GLN A 105 -6.18 -3.83 -30.11
C GLN A 105 -7.13 -4.29 -28.98
N SER A 106 -7.96 -5.29 -29.24
CA SER A 106 -8.86 -5.86 -28.24
C SER A 106 -8.09 -6.53 -27.09
N ALA A 107 -7.01 -7.25 -27.41
CA ALA A 107 -6.15 -7.87 -26.40
C ALA A 107 -5.44 -6.82 -25.54
N ASN A 108 -4.95 -5.73 -26.13
CA ASN A 108 -4.32 -4.64 -25.37
C ASN A 108 -5.31 -3.91 -24.45
N LEU A 109 -6.53 -3.66 -24.92
CA LEU A 109 -7.59 -3.06 -24.10
C LEU A 109 -7.95 -3.98 -22.91
N LEU A 110 -8.05 -5.28 -23.17
CA LEU A 110 -8.32 -6.27 -22.12
C LEU A 110 -7.18 -6.33 -21.10
N LEU A 111 -5.93 -6.38 -21.58
CA LEU A 111 -4.73 -6.36 -20.71
C LEU A 111 -4.67 -5.10 -19.85
N THR A 112 -4.96 -3.93 -20.42
CA THR A 112 -4.97 -2.68 -19.69
C THR A 112 -6.04 -2.68 -18.59
N SER A 113 -7.24 -3.18 -18.92
CA SER A 113 -8.32 -3.28 -17.93
C SER A 113 -7.99 -4.29 -16.81
N GLN A 114 -7.41 -5.44 -17.15
CA GLN A 114 -6.99 -6.44 -16.16
C GLN A 114 -5.88 -5.90 -15.25
N ASN A 115 -4.88 -5.23 -15.81
CA ASN A 115 -3.82 -4.61 -15.01
C ASN A 115 -4.36 -3.54 -14.06
N ALA A 116 -5.33 -2.73 -14.49
CA ALA A 116 -5.97 -1.76 -13.61
C ALA A 116 -6.73 -2.42 -12.44
N VAL A 117 -7.41 -3.54 -12.71
CA VAL A 117 -8.07 -4.33 -11.65
C VAL A 117 -7.06 -4.94 -10.69
N ILE A 118 -6.00 -5.57 -11.21
CA ILE A 118 -4.93 -6.18 -10.40
C ILE A 118 -4.28 -5.12 -9.50
N GLU A 119 -3.96 -3.94 -10.03
CA GLU A 119 -3.35 -2.86 -9.26
C GLU A 119 -4.31 -2.32 -8.18
N SER A 120 -5.59 -2.21 -8.48
CA SER A 120 -6.62 -1.85 -7.50
C SER A 120 -6.73 -2.87 -6.37
N GLU A 121 -6.78 -4.16 -6.71
CA GLU A 121 -6.86 -5.23 -5.71
C GLU A 121 -5.58 -5.34 -4.89
N ARG A 122 -4.42 -5.16 -5.52
CA ARG A 122 -3.12 -5.10 -4.82
C ARG A 122 -3.10 -3.95 -3.81
N LYS A 123 -3.52 -2.75 -4.23
CA LYS A 123 -3.60 -1.60 -3.34
C LYS A 123 -4.52 -1.85 -2.15
N LYS A 124 -5.72 -2.41 -2.39
CA LYS A 124 -6.64 -2.77 -1.29
C LYS A 124 -6.02 -3.78 -0.33
N SER A 125 -5.33 -4.80 -0.86
CA SER A 125 -4.64 -5.79 -0.04
C SER A 125 -3.53 -5.15 0.80
N ASP A 126 -2.79 -4.21 0.22
CA ASP A 126 -1.74 -3.46 0.91
C ASP A 126 -2.32 -2.57 2.01
N ASP A 127 -3.38 -1.83 1.72
CA ASP A 127 -4.08 -0.99 2.70
C ASP A 127 -4.62 -1.83 3.87
N LEU A 128 -5.21 -3.00 3.60
CA LEU A 128 -5.67 -3.91 4.63
C LEU A 128 -4.54 -4.47 5.49
N LEU A 129 -3.39 -4.79 4.90
CA LEU A 129 -2.23 -5.27 5.64
C LEU A 129 -1.65 -4.18 6.55
N LEU A 130 -1.58 -2.94 6.05
CA LEU A 130 -1.09 -1.77 6.81
C LEU A 130 -2.03 -1.35 7.95
N ASN A 131 -3.31 -1.74 7.89
CA ASN A 131 -4.23 -1.57 9.02
C ASN A 131 -4.00 -2.58 10.16
N ILE A 132 -3.22 -3.63 9.91
CA ILE A 132 -2.96 -4.70 10.90
C ILE A 132 -1.51 -4.66 11.39
N LEU A 133 -0.57 -4.26 10.53
CA LEU A 133 0.87 -4.28 10.80
C LEU A 133 1.50 -2.92 10.52
N PRO A 134 2.49 -2.50 11.32
CA PRO A 134 3.31 -1.35 10.98
C PRO A 134 3.99 -1.52 9.63
N PHE A 135 4.23 -0.41 8.94
CA PHE A 135 4.73 -0.39 7.56
C PHE A 135 6.01 -1.22 7.36
N GLU A 136 7.01 -1.04 8.22
CA GLU A 136 8.29 -1.75 8.14
C GLU A 136 8.13 -3.25 8.30
N THR A 137 7.27 -3.65 9.22
CA THR A 137 6.96 -5.06 9.50
C THR A 137 6.19 -5.71 8.35
N ALA A 138 5.23 -4.98 7.77
CA ALA A 138 4.47 -5.42 6.61
C ALA A 138 5.35 -5.57 5.37
N GLN A 139 6.30 -4.65 5.17
CA GLN A 139 7.25 -4.72 4.06
C GLN A 139 8.21 -5.91 4.21
N GLU A 140 8.80 -6.09 5.39
CA GLU A 140 9.67 -7.24 5.69
C GLU A 140 8.93 -8.57 5.44
N LEU A 141 7.68 -8.68 5.90
CA LEU A 141 6.85 -9.86 5.70
C LEU A 141 6.56 -10.14 4.21
N LYS A 142 6.30 -9.11 3.41
CA LYS A 142 6.08 -9.23 1.96
C LYS A 142 7.33 -9.68 1.21
N GLU A 143 8.51 -9.18 1.61
CA GLU A 143 9.78 -9.45 0.92
C GLU A 143 10.36 -10.82 1.28
N THR A 144 10.24 -11.22 2.56
CA THR A 144 10.91 -12.41 3.08
C THR A 144 9.99 -13.55 3.49
N GLY A 145 8.68 -13.28 3.56
CA GLY A 145 7.69 -14.24 4.08
C GLY A 145 7.70 -14.39 5.61
N THR A 146 8.61 -13.67 6.30
CA THR A 146 8.75 -13.69 7.76
C THR A 146 9.10 -12.30 8.27
N SER A 147 8.84 -12.01 9.54
CA SER A 147 9.36 -10.83 10.21
C SER A 147 9.94 -11.22 11.56
N GLN A 148 11.11 -10.69 11.88
CA GLN A 148 11.79 -11.00 13.13
C GLN A 148 11.38 -10.01 14.24
N ALA A 149 11.20 -10.54 15.45
CA ALA A 149 11.03 -9.71 16.63
C ALA A 149 12.32 -8.90 16.90
N ARG A 150 12.16 -7.60 17.18
CA ARG A 150 13.26 -6.65 17.39
C ARG A 150 13.27 -6.16 18.84
N HIS A 151 14.46 -5.96 19.37
CA HIS A 151 14.67 -5.35 20.68
C HIS A 151 14.72 -3.81 20.53
N PHE A 152 14.04 -3.13 21.47
CA PHE A 152 14.03 -1.68 21.61
C PHE A 152 14.45 -1.31 23.03
N ASP A 153 15.49 -0.49 23.18
CA ASP A 153 16.06 -0.15 24.50
C ASP A 153 15.14 0.77 25.31
N SER A 154 14.36 1.62 24.65
CA SER A 154 13.49 2.59 25.31
C SER A 154 12.21 2.81 24.52
N VAL A 155 11.11 2.32 25.07
CA VAL A 155 9.74 2.47 24.54
C VAL A 155 8.82 2.88 25.68
N THR A 156 7.89 3.78 25.41
CA THR A 156 6.87 4.16 26.37
C THR A 156 5.57 3.45 26.06
N MET A 157 5.15 2.59 26.99
CA MET A 157 3.89 1.85 26.93
C MET A 157 2.78 2.63 27.60
N ILE A 158 1.60 2.65 26.98
CA ILE A 158 0.38 3.25 27.49
C ILE A 158 -0.65 2.12 27.64
N PHE A 159 -1.28 2.06 28.81
CA PHE A 159 -2.46 1.24 29.06
C PHE A 159 -3.59 2.12 29.53
N THR A 160 -4.77 1.90 28.99
CA THR A 160 -6.00 2.48 29.52
C THR A 160 -7.00 1.40 29.86
N ASP A 161 -7.89 1.68 30.80
CA ASP A 161 -8.95 0.74 31.22
C ASP A 161 -10.18 1.53 31.70
N PHE A 162 -11.38 1.02 31.42
CA PHE A 162 -12.60 1.66 31.86
C PHE A 162 -13.01 1.21 33.26
N LYS A 163 -13.04 2.14 34.19
CA LYS A 163 -13.46 1.89 35.57
C LYS A 163 -14.93 1.46 35.62
N GLY A 164 -15.16 0.30 36.25
CA GLY A 164 -16.51 -0.22 36.43
C GLY A 164 -17.15 -0.80 35.16
N PHE A 165 -16.32 -1.11 34.15
CA PHE A 165 -16.77 -1.69 32.89
C PHE A 165 -17.67 -2.92 33.08
N THR A 166 -17.29 -3.88 33.92
CA THR A 166 -18.08 -5.09 34.22
C THR A 166 -19.48 -4.76 34.71
N GLN A 167 -19.61 -3.77 35.60
CA GLN A 167 -20.91 -3.37 36.13
C GLN A 167 -21.78 -2.65 35.10
N LEU A 168 -21.16 -1.89 34.20
CA LEU A 168 -21.88 -1.20 33.15
C LEU A 168 -22.25 -2.15 31.98
N SER A 169 -21.40 -3.13 31.69
CA SER A 169 -21.68 -4.17 30.68
C SER A 169 -22.90 -5.04 31.04
N GLU A 170 -23.26 -5.17 32.33
CA GLU A 170 -24.49 -5.85 32.77
C GLU A 170 -25.76 -5.01 32.50
N LYS A 171 -25.61 -3.68 32.31
CA LYS A 171 -26.74 -2.75 32.15
C LYS A 171 -27.00 -2.37 30.70
N LEU A 172 -26.04 -2.50 29.82
CA LEU A 172 -26.12 -2.17 28.41
C LEU A 172 -26.41 -3.44 27.59
N SER A 173 -27.07 -3.28 26.46
CA SER A 173 -27.10 -4.36 25.47
C SER A 173 -25.68 -4.61 24.93
N PRO A 174 -25.33 -5.85 24.53
CA PRO A 174 -24.02 -6.13 23.92
C PRO A 174 -23.70 -5.23 22.72
N THR A 175 -24.70 -4.89 21.92
CA THR A 175 -24.55 -4.01 20.75
C THR A 175 -24.21 -2.58 21.17
N ASP A 176 -24.93 -2.03 22.17
CA ASP A 176 -24.69 -0.67 22.66
C ASP A 176 -23.34 -0.57 23.37
N LEU A 177 -22.97 -1.62 24.13
CA LEU A 177 -21.66 -1.69 24.78
C LEU A 177 -20.52 -1.63 23.77
N VAL A 178 -20.59 -2.43 22.71
CA VAL A 178 -19.57 -2.43 21.63
C VAL A 178 -19.53 -1.10 20.92
N ALA A 179 -20.69 -0.47 20.64
CA ALA A 179 -20.75 0.84 20.01
C ALA A 179 -20.11 1.95 20.86
N GLU A 180 -20.31 1.94 22.17
CA GLU A 180 -19.67 2.90 23.09
C GLU A 180 -18.16 2.71 23.18
N ILE A 181 -17.67 1.45 23.24
CA ILE A 181 -16.22 1.16 23.20
C ILE A 181 -15.63 1.61 21.87
N ASP A 182 -16.25 1.29 20.74
CA ASP A 182 -15.80 1.65 19.40
C ASP A 182 -15.70 3.17 19.25
N TYR A 183 -16.71 3.91 19.78
CA TYR A 183 -16.69 5.38 19.77
C TYR A 183 -15.48 5.94 20.54
N CYS A 184 -15.20 5.42 21.73
CA CYS A 184 -14.06 5.86 22.53
C CYS A 184 -12.73 5.47 21.87
N PHE A 185 -12.61 4.26 21.37
CA PHE A 185 -11.35 3.78 20.78
C PHE A 185 -11.02 4.45 19.46
N LYS A 186 -12.01 4.83 18.64
CA LYS A 186 -11.78 5.67 17.45
C LYS A 186 -11.18 7.01 17.81
N ALA A 187 -11.68 7.67 18.85
CA ALA A 187 -11.09 8.93 19.32
C ALA A 187 -9.67 8.72 19.88
N PHE A 188 -9.41 7.59 20.54
CA PHE A 188 -8.06 7.24 21.02
C PHE A 188 -7.11 6.97 19.84
N ASP A 189 -7.58 6.31 18.77
CA ASP A 189 -6.81 6.08 17.54
C ASP A 189 -6.41 7.43 16.91
N GLU A 190 -7.34 8.38 16.77
CA GLU A 190 -7.04 9.72 16.24
C GLU A 190 -6.02 10.49 17.10
N ILE A 191 -6.12 10.39 18.43
CA ILE A 191 -5.14 11.00 19.34
C ILE A 191 -3.79 10.27 19.24
N ALA A 192 -3.76 8.93 19.16
CA ALA A 192 -2.54 8.16 19.01
C ALA A 192 -1.79 8.55 17.73
N ASP A 193 -2.49 8.65 16.60
CA ASP A 193 -1.93 9.08 15.31
C ASP A 193 -1.29 10.48 15.39
N LYS A 194 -1.98 11.44 16.04
CA LYS A 194 -1.49 12.81 16.24
C LYS A 194 -0.14 12.87 16.96
N TYR A 195 0.09 11.95 17.90
CA TYR A 195 1.33 11.89 18.71
C TYR A 195 2.29 10.80 18.24
N HIS A 196 2.04 10.18 17.06
CA HIS A 196 2.85 9.09 16.50
C HIS A 196 3.00 7.90 17.44
N ILE A 197 1.91 7.50 18.05
CA ILE A 197 1.82 6.37 18.97
C ILE A 197 1.22 5.19 18.20
N GLU A 198 1.89 4.07 18.25
CA GLU A 198 1.44 2.83 17.64
C GLU A 198 0.41 2.14 18.55
N LYS A 199 -0.79 1.93 18.04
CA LYS A 199 -1.78 1.06 18.68
C LYS A 199 -1.32 -0.38 18.56
N ILE A 200 -1.18 -1.07 19.67
CA ILE A 200 -0.76 -2.48 19.67
C ILE A 200 -1.97 -3.39 19.60
N LYS A 201 -2.88 -3.27 20.55
CA LYS A 201 -4.11 -4.08 20.62
C LYS A 201 -5.09 -3.56 21.66
N THR A 202 -6.28 -4.11 21.62
CA THR A 202 -7.25 -3.98 22.70
C THR A 202 -7.34 -5.30 23.49
N ILE A 203 -7.49 -5.24 24.80
CA ILE A 203 -7.64 -6.39 25.67
C ILE A 203 -8.93 -6.19 26.48
N GLY A 204 -10.05 -6.67 25.91
CA GLY A 204 -11.36 -6.33 26.45
C GLY A 204 -11.64 -4.83 26.31
N ASP A 205 -11.79 -4.15 27.43
CA ASP A 205 -11.97 -2.70 27.55
C ASP A 205 -10.66 -1.91 27.75
N SER A 206 -9.52 -2.60 27.72
CA SER A 206 -8.22 -1.96 27.80
C SER A 206 -7.68 -1.64 26.40
N TYR A 207 -7.15 -0.41 26.23
CA TYR A 207 -6.43 0.02 25.04
C TYR A 207 -4.93 0.04 25.34
N MET A 208 -4.16 -0.72 24.58
CA MET A 208 -2.71 -0.84 24.69
C MET A 208 -2.04 -0.20 23.49
N ALA A 209 -1.16 0.76 23.76
CA ALA A 209 -0.40 1.47 22.74
C ALA A 209 1.05 1.71 23.18
N ALA A 210 1.93 2.04 22.22
CA ALA A 210 3.35 2.23 22.47
C ALA A 210 3.92 3.37 21.62
N CYS A 211 4.84 4.14 22.16
CA CYS A 211 5.60 5.16 21.44
C CYS A 211 7.10 4.85 21.48
N GLY A 212 7.80 5.02 20.36
CA GLY A 212 9.20 4.66 20.20
C GLY A 212 9.41 3.34 19.46
N LEU A 213 8.36 2.80 18.84
CA LEU A 213 8.38 1.68 17.91
C LEU A 213 7.35 1.90 16.78
N PRO A 214 7.45 1.24 15.62
CA PRO A 214 8.52 0.35 15.18
C PRO A 214 9.83 1.11 14.90
N ILE A 215 9.80 2.44 14.89
CA ILE A 215 10.95 3.33 14.69
C ILE A 215 11.28 4.01 16.02
N PRO A 216 12.50 3.80 16.56
CA PRO A 216 12.93 4.54 17.74
C PRO A 216 12.89 6.06 17.49
N ARG A 217 12.40 6.81 18.47
CA ARG A 217 12.34 8.27 18.38
C ARG A 217 12.57 8.95 19.73
N ASP A 218 13.22 10.10 19.68
CA ASP A 218 13.35 10.94 20.86
C ASP A 218 12.00 11.58 21.23
N GLY A 219 11.80 11.83 22.53
CA GLY A 219 10.57 12.47 23.01
C GLY A 219 9.37 11.56 23.19
N HIS A 220 9.47 10.26 22.85
CA HIS A 220 8.39 9.29 22.96
C HIS A 220 7.66 9.30 24.32
N ALA A 221 8.37 9.54 25.44
CA ALA A 221 7.75 9.58 26.76
C ALA A 221 6.87 10.84 26.93
N ALA A 222 7.32 11.99 26.42
CA ALA A 222 6.53 13.22 26.49
C ALA A 222 5.32 13.16 25.56
N ASP A 223 5.46 12.62 24.36
CA ASP A 223 4.36 12.44 23.42
C ASP A 223 3.31 11.48 24.00
N SER A 224 3.74 10.40 24.65
CA SER A 224 2.84 9.46 25.34
C SER A 224 2.03 10.13 26.46
N ILE A 225 2.66 10.99 27.25
CA ILE A 225 1.98 11.74 28.30
C ILE A 225 0.98 12.73 27.70
N ASN A 226 1.37 13.47 26.66
CA ASN A 226 0.48 14.44 26.01
C ASN A 226 -0.76 13.73 25.43
N ALA A 227 -0.59 12.61 24.78
CA ALA A 227 -1.69 11.79 24.27
C ALA A 227 -2.59 11.28 25.41
N ALA A 228 -1.99 10.77 26.48
CA ALA A 228 -2.74 10.29 27.64
C ALA A 228 -3.56 11.39 28.31
N LEU A 229 -3.00 12.61 28.44
CA LEU A 229 -3.70 13.76 28.96
C LEU A 229 -4.85 14.21 28.02
N GLU A 230 -4.66 14.13 26.70
CA GLU A 230 -5.71 14.44 25.73
C GLU A 230 -6.82 13.37 25.74
N ILE A 231 -6.48 12.07 25.83
CA ILE A 231 -7.45 10.99 26.03
C ILE A 231 -8.26 11.19 27.31
N ARG A 232 -7.60 11.51 28.42
CA ARG A 232 -8.26 11.83 29.69
C ARG A 232 -9.23 12.99 29.54
N ASP A 233 -8.81 14.06 28.90
CA ASP A 233 -9.62 15.27 28.71
C ASP A 233 -10.83 14.97 27.81
N PHE A 234 -10.66 14.23 26.72
CA PHE A 234 -11.75 13.73 25.88
C PHE A 234 -12.77 12.93 26.71
N MET A 235 -12.31 11.99 27.54
CA MET A 235 -13.20 11.18 28.36
C MET A 235 -13.92 11.99 29.44
N ARG A 236 -13.27 13.01 30.01
CA ARG A 236 -13.90 13.94 30.95
C ARG A 236 -15.02 14.73 30.27
N ASP A 237 -14.76 15.25 29.09
CA ASP A 237 -15.72 16.06 28.34
C ASP A 237 -16.90 15.19 27.87
N LEU A 238 -16.62 13.97 27.41
CA LEU A 238 -17.64 12.98 27.07
C LEU A 238 -18.51 12.61 28.28
N LYS A 239 -17.91 12.42 29.45
CA LYS A 239 -18.66 12.17 30.70
C LYS A 239 -19.63 13.32 30.97
N GLN A 240 -19.19 14.57 30.94
CA GLN A 240 -20.04 15.75 31.17
C GLN A 240 -21.20 15.85 30.18
N GLN A 241 -20.95 15.50 28.91
CA GLN A 241 -21.99 15.44 27.89
C GLN A 241 -23.02 14.34 28.21
N ARG A 242 -22.57 13.11 28.48
CA ARG A 242 -23.42 11.97 28.77
C ARG A 242 -24.26 12.17 30.04
N GLU A 243 -23.68 12.77 31.07
CA GLU A 243 -24.42 13.13 32.31
C GLU A 243 -25.59 14.09 32.03
N LYS A 244 -25.37 15.11 31.18
CA LYS A 244 -26.45 16.04 30.76
C LYS A 244 -27.54 15.35 29.95
N GLU A 245 -27.19 14.33 29.18
CA GLU A 245 -28.11 13.53 28.37
C GLU A 245 -28.80 12.41 29.17
N GLY A 246 -28.42 12.20 30.43
CA GLY A 246 -28.93 11.10 31.27
C GLY A 246 -28.45 9.71 30.76
N LYS A 247 -27.36 9.66 30.03
CA LYS A 247 -26.77 8.43 29.47
C LYS A 247 -25.67 7.87 30.36
N HIS A 248 -25.36 6.59 30.14
CA HIS A 248 -24.22 5.94 30.76
C HIS A 248 -22.89 6.51 30.23
N PHE A 249 -21.86 6.50 31.05
CA PHE A 249 -20.51 6.92 30.71
C PHE A 249 -19.47 6.00 31.36
N PHE A 250 -18.28 6.00 30.77
CA PHE A 250 -17.11 5.34 31.36
C PHE A 250 -16.18 6.38 32.00
N GLU A 251 -15.58 6.02 33.11
CA GLU A 251 -14.41 6.69 33.67
C GLU A 251 -13.16 5.91 33.25
N ILE A 252 -12.09 6.63 32.90
CA ILE A 252 -10.86 6.00 32.41
C ILE A 252 -9.75 6.09 33.43
N ARG A 253 -8.98 5.03 33.58
CA ARG A 253 -7.66 5.02 34.20
C ARG A 253 -6.61 4.90 33.13
N ILE A 254 -5.48 5.60 33.29
CA ILE A 254 -4.37 5.58 32.33
C ILE A 254 -3.07 5.34 33.09
N GLY A 255 -2.30 4.37 32.63
CA GLY A 255 -0.99 4.02 33.17
C GLY A 255 0.09 4.07 32.11
N ILE A 256 1.26 4.64 32.46
CA ILE A 256 2.39 4.79 31.55
C ILE A 256 3.66 4.29 32.21
N HIS A 257 4.45 3.54 31.46
CA HIS A 257 5.79 3.14 31.86
C HIS A 257 6.74 3.13 30.67
N THR A 258 7.99 3.51 30.90
CA THR A 258 9.07 3.53 29.91
C THR A 258 10.15 2.51 30.25
N GLY A 259 10.57 1.72 29.26
CA GLY A 259 11.64 0.74 29.43
C GLY A 259 11.88 -0.08 28.15
N PRO A 260 12.78 -1.09 28.23
CA PRO A 260 13.09 -1.96 27.11
C PRO A 260 11.97 -2.94 26.79
N VAL A 261 11.78 -3.23 25.50
CA VAL A 261 10.80 -4.20 25.02
C VAL A 261 11.32 -5.00 23.82
N VAL A 262 10.65 -6.10 23.52
CA VAL A 262 10.77 -6.80 22.24
C VAL A 262 9.46 -6.66 21.52
N ALA A 263 9.46 -6.23 20.25
CA ALA A 263 8.26 -6.07 19.45
C ALA A 263 8.40 -6.79 18.10
N GLY A 264 7.31 -7.34 17.57
CA GLY A 264 7.30 -8.05 16.30
C GLY A 264 6.07 -8.92 16.12
N ILE A 265 6.14 -9.83 15.15
CA ILE A 265 5.08 -10.82 14.87
C ILE A 265 5.50 -12.17 15.44
N VAL A 266 4.59 -12.86 16.10
CA VAL A 266 4.79 -14.23 16.59
C VAL A 266 3.68 -15.13 16.06
N GLY A 267 4.10 -16.30 15.57
CA GLY A 267 3.21 -17.30 14.99
C GLY A 267 3.15 -17.23 13.46
N THR A 268 2.42 -18.17 12.86
CA THR A 268 2.30 -18.32 11.42
C THR A 268 0.88 -18.09 10.89
N LYS A 269 -0.08 -17.95 11.79
CA LYS A 269 -1.50 -17.72 11.46
C LYS A 269 -2.02 -16.55 12.30
N LYS A 270 -2.92 -15.74 11.71
CA LYS A 270 -3.48 -14.55 12.35
C LYS A 270 -2.39 -13.62 12.87
N PHE A 271 -1.57 -13.13 11.94
CA PHE A 271 -0.51 -12.19 12.26
C PHE A 271 -1.03 -11.04 13.11
N ALA A 272 -0.33 -10.77 14.21
CA ALA A 272 -0.56 -9.62 15.05
C ALA A 272 0.79 -9.07 15.46
N TYR A 273 0.99 -7.77 15.28
CA TYR A 273 2.13 -7.08 15.85
C TYR A 273 1.90 -6.92 17.35
N ASP A 274 2.82 -7.42 18.14
CA ASP A 274 2.69 -7.37 19.61
C ASP A 274 4.02 -6.99 20.26
N VAL A 275 3.94 -6.67 21.56
CA VAL A 275 5.07 -6.19 22.36
C VAL A 275 5.20 -7.02 23.62
N TRP A 276 6.43 -7.45 23.93
CA TRP A 276 6.73 -8.27 25.09
C TRP A 276 7.84 -7.63 25.92
N GLY A 277 7.77 -7.87 27.20
CA GLY A 277 8.78 -7.44 28.16
C GLY A 277 8.16 -7.05 29.51
N ASP A 278 9.03 -6.90 30.49
CA ASP A 278 8.65 -6.45 31.83
C ASP A 278 8.02 -5.06 31.83
N THR A 279 8.43 -4.22 30.89
CA THR A 279 7.90 -2.88 30.61
C THR A 279 6.40 -2.90 30.37
N VAL A 280 5.90 -3.85 29.59
CA VAL A 280 4.47 -4.03 29.31
C VAL A 280 3.69 -4.31 30.60
N ASN A 281 4.20 -5.26 31.39
CA ASN A 281 3.58 -5.62 32.68
C ASN A 281 3.58 -4.44 33.65
N THR A 282 4.67 -3.68 33.70
CA THR A 282 4.80 -2.52 34.58
C THR A 282 3.83 -1.40 34.17
N ALA A 283 3.67 -1.12 32.87
CA ALA A 283 2.68 -0.15 32.39
C ALA A 283 1.24 -0.53 32.76
N SER A 284 0.89 -1.82 32.60
CA SER A 284 -0.40 -2.34 33.07
C SER A 284 -0.58 -2.19 34.58
N ARG A 285 0.50 -2.29 35.40
CA ARG A 285 0.42 -2.02 36.83
C ARG A 285 0.25 -0.54 37.16
N MET A 286 0.85 0.35 36.34
CA MET A 286 0.58 1.80 36.48
C MET A 286 -0.89 2.11 36.24
N GLU A 287 -1.50 1.50 35.22
CA GLU A 287 -2.93 1.64 34.94
C GLU A 287 -3.78 1.12 36.13
N SER A 288 -3.61 -0.15 36.52
CA SER A 288 -4.46 -0.79 37.53
C SER A 288 -4.30 -0.21 38.95
N SER A 289 -3.17 0.46 39.21
CA SER A 289 -2.92 1.22 40.44
C SER A 289 -3.31 2.70 40.31
N GLY A 290 -3.79 3.12 39.12
CA GLY A 290 -4.22 4.47 38.82
C GLY A 290 -5.58 4.82 39.44
N GLU A 291 -5.93 6.10 39.33
CA GLU A 291 -7.24 6.63 39.72
C GLU A 291 -8.00 7.11 38.46
N PRO A 292 -9.34 6.98 38.47
CA PRO A 292 -10.15 7.50 37.36
C PRO A 292 -9.90 8.99 37.11
N GLY A 293 -9.77 9.34 35.84
CA GLY A 293 -9.54 10.73 35.44
C GLY A 293 -8.13 11.23 35.71
N LYS A 294 -7.18 10.38 36.09
CA LYS A 294 -5.77 10.72 36.28
C LYS A 294 -4.85 9.87 35.40
N VAL A 295 -3.72 10.44 35.02
CA VAL A 295 -2.65 9.74 34.31
C VAL A 295 -1.55 9.37 35.30
N ASN A 296 -1.36 8.07 35.51
CA ASN A 296 -0.41 7.51 36.47
C ASN A 296 0.85 7.02 35.76
N ILE A 297 2.02 7.49 36.18
CA ILE A 297 3.29 7.14 35.57
C ILE A 297 4.25 6.53 36.58
N SER A 298 5.19 5.74 36.08
CA SER A 298 6.27 5.15 36.88
C SER A 298 7.42 6.14 37.11
N GLN A 299 8.29 5.82 38.09
CA GLN A 299 9.54 6.52 38.34
C GLN A 299 10.42 6.63 37.06
N ALA A 300 10.53 5.52 36.29
CA ALA A 300 11.35 5.51 35.07
C ALA A 300 10.86 6.53 34.03
N THR A 301 9.54 6.64 33.85
CA THR A 301 8.97 7.65 32.96
C THR A 301 9.15 9.05 33.53
N PHE A 302 8.93 9.23 34.84
CA PHE A 302 9.12 10.52 35.53
C PHE A 302 10.53 11.10 35.31
N GLU A 303 11.59 10.30 35.47
CA GLU A 303 12.96 10.76 35.29
C GLU A 303 13.25 11.32 33.88
N ILE A 304 12.57 10.80 32.86
CA ILE A 304 12.75 11.24 31.48
C ILE A 304 12.05 12.58 31.21
N VAL A 305 10.95 12.86 31.94
CA VAL A 305 10.06 13.98 31.61
C VAL A 305 9.89 15.00 32.74
N LYS A 306 10.63 14.87 33.84
CA LYS A 306 10.50 15.68 35.06
C LYS A 306 10.50 17.18 34.86
N ASP A 307 11.19 17.66 33.82
CA ASP A 307 11.33 19.09 33.52
C ASP A 307 10.23 19.60 32.54
N LYS A 308 9.32 18.72 32.11
CA LYS A 308 8.34 19.05 31.04
C LYS A 308 6.89 19.09 31.52
N PHE A 309 6.62 18.56 32.69
CA PHE A 309 5.25 18.43 33.23
C PHE A 309 5.23 18.73 34.73
N SER A 310 4.03 18.88 35.27
CA SER A 310 3.79 18.96 36.70
C SER A 310 3.45 17.60 37.26
N PHE A 311 3.90 17.30 38.48
CA PHE A 311 3.73 15.97 39.07
C PHE A 311 3.25 16.03 40.52
N GLU A 312 2.36 15.11 40.86
CA GLU A 312 1.94 14.79 42.21
C GLU A 312 2.55 13.43 42.60
N ALA A 313 3.52 13.40 43.54
CA ALA A 313 4.13 12.17 43.99
C ALA A 313 3.12 11.38 44.81
N ARG A 314 2.94 10.08 44.46
CA ARG A 314 2.07 9.14 45.16
C ARG A 314 2.84 8.27 46.18
N GLY A 315 4.16 8.33 46.12
CA GLY A 315 5.05 7.47 46.92
C GLY A 315 5.10 6.03 46.45
N MET A 316 5.48 5.15 47.35
CA MET A 316 5.59 3.69 47.14
C MET A 316 4.23 3.01 47.14
N ILE A 317 3.75 2.59 46.00
CA ILE A 317 2.46 1.87 45.89
C ILE A 317 2.74 0.40 45.59
N GLN A 318 2.03 -0.48 46.29
CA GLN A 318 2.16 -1.92 46.11
C GLN A 318 1.56 -2.34 44.75
N ALA A 319 2.41 -2.66 43.81
CA ALA A 319 1.99 -3.16 42.51
C ALA A 319 1.94 -4.69 42.50
N LYS A 320 0.85 -5.26 42.02
CA LYS A 320 0.63 -6.71 41.97
C LYS A 320 1.80 -7.42 41.27
N ASN A 321 2.45 -8.38 41.96
CA ASN A 321 3.59 -9.16 41.46
C ASN A 321 4.88 -8.35 41.16
N LYS A 322 4.95 -7.08 41.61
CA LYS A 322 6.13 -6.20 41.39
C LYS A 322 6.70 -5.64 42.70
N GLY A 323 5.93 -5.74 43.79
CA GLY A 323 6.29 -5.07 45.04
C GLY A 323 6.02 -3.56 45.01
N PRO A 324 6.65 -2.79 45.91
CA PRO A 324 6.45 -1.35 46.01
C PRO A 324 7.16 -0.63 44.86
N VAL A 325 6.40 0.22 44.15
CA VAL A 325 6.91 1.02 43.00
C VAL A 325 6.54 2.49 43.25
N ASN A 326 7.46 3.40 43.02
CA ASN A 326 7.17 4.85 43.03
C ASN A 326 6.32 5.21 41.86
N MET A 327 5.23 5.92 42.12
CA MET A 327 4.27 6.37 41.13
C MET A 327 4.02 7.88 41.24
N TYR A 328 3.61 8.48 40.14
CA TYR A 328 3.31 9.90 40.05
C TYR A 328 2.06 10.12 39.22
N PHE A 329 1.20 11.02 39.64
CA PHE A 329 0.23 11.60 38.73
C PHE A 329 0.88 12.74 37.96
N VAL A 330 0.57 12.85 36.67
CA VAL A 330 1.15 13.86 35.77
C VAL A 330 0.06 14.79 35.25
N GLU A 331 0.40 16.09 35.19
CA GLU A 331 -0.42 17.15 34.63
C GLU A 331 0.42 18.05 33.71
N ARG A 332 -0.24 18.83 32.85
CA ARG A 332 0.44 19.87 32.09
C ARG A 332 1.00 20.93 33.03
N LEU A 333 2.12 21.54 32.64
CA LEU A 333 2.56 22.80 33.29
C LEU A 333 1.51 23.86 33.08
N ALA A 334 1.23 24.62 34.13
CA ALA A 334 0.27 25.73 34.11
C ALA A 334 0.75 26.90 33.22
#